data_61f26be2beb24ba24de7b0d327d92388
#
_entry.id   61f26be2beb24ba24de7b0d327d92388
#
_cell.length_a   1.000
_cell.length_b   1.000
_cell.length_c   1.000
_cell.angle_alpha   90.00
_cell.angle_beta   90.00
_cell.angle_gamma   90.00
#
_symmetry.space_group_name_H-M   'P 1'
#
loop_
_entity.id
_entity.type
_entity.pdbx_description
1 polymer ?
#
loop_
_entity_poly.entity_id
_entity_poly.type
_entity_poly.pdbx_seq_one_letter_code
_entity_poly.pdbx_strand_id
1 'polypeptide(L)'
;FDVIEFPAILEFEDEDGGLIEKPLWPEFFDLEALLRTKASMPVFQWNAQYQQKPTAEEASIVKREWWNEWEKETPPACEYIIMSLDAAAERHNRADFTALTTWGVFLNEETSAYNIILLNSIKQRIEFHELKELAMSEYADWEPDSFIVEKKSSGVALYQEMRRMGLPVSEYTPHRGSGDKLARLNAVSDIVASRLCWVPQTRWAEEVVEEIAGFPFMSNDDL
;
A
#
# COMPACT_ATOMS: atom_id res chain seq x y z
N PHE A 1 -24.89 18.05 5.80
CA PHE A 1 -24.56 18.57 4.45
C PHE A 1 -24.31 17.35 3.58
N ASP A 2 -24.97 17.27 2.42
CA ASP A 2 -24.67 16.24 1.43
C ASP A 2 -23.47 16.73 0.62
N VAL A 3 -22.40 15.94 0.58
CA VAL A 3 -21.22 16.21 -0.25
C VAL A 3 -21.47 15.54 -1.59
N ILE A 4 -21.38 16.32 -2.67
CA ILE A 4 -21.47 15.79 -4.03
C ILE A 4 -20.07 15.85 -4.63
N GLU A 5 -19.53 14.71 -5.02
CA GLU A 5 -18.20 14.56 -5.62
C GLU A 5 -18.35 14.27 -7.12
N PHE A 6 -17.48 14.89 -7.92
CA PHE A 6 -17.40 14.67 -9.38
C PHE A 6 -15.96 14.25 -9.75
N PRO A 7 -15.54 13.02 -9.43
CA PRO A 7 -14.21 12.56 -9.77
C PRO A 7 -14.04 12.45 -11.30
N ALA A 8 -12.89 12.83 -11.81
CA ALA A 8 -12.63 12.82 -13.25
C ALA A 8 -12.65 11.40 -13.84
N ILE A 9 -12.24 10.41 -13.06
CA ILE A 9 -12.35 8.99 -13.40
C ILE A 9 -13.27 8.33 -12.37
N LEU A 10 -14.33 7.69 -12.90
CA LEU A 10 -15.27 6.88 -12.13
C LEU A 10 -14.83 5.43 -12.19
N GLU A 11 -14.88 4.74 -11.07
CA GLU A 11 -14.60 3.31 -10.95
C GLU A 11 -15.92 2.55 -10.76
N PHE A 12 -16.15 1.55 -11.58
CA PHE A 12 -17.32 0.67 -11.50
C PHE A 12 -16.86 -0.78 -11.48
N GLU A 13 -17.63 -1.63 -10.84
CA GLU A 13 -17.49 -3.07 -10.97
C GLU A 13 -18.31 -3.56 -12.17
N ASP A 14 -17.73 -4.41 -13.01
CA ASP A 14 -18.46 -5.13 -14.05
C ASP A 14 -19.24 -6.33 -13.47
N GLU A 15 -20.00 -7.02 -14.35
CA GLU A 15 -20.79 -8.20 -13.94
C GLU A 15 -19.92 -9.36 -13.47
N ASP A 16 -18.65 -9.41 -13.87
CA ASP A 16 -17.66 -10.42 -13.51
C ASP A 16 -16.79 -10.01 -12.33
N GLY A 17 -16.98 -8.79 -11.79
CA GLY A 17 -16.25 -8.21 -10.66
C GLY A 17 -14.90 -7.57 -11.05
N GLY A 18 -14.70 -7.31 -12.34
CA GLY A 18 -13.58 -6.53 -12.84
C GLY A 18 -13.78 -5.04 -12.58
N LEU A 19 -12.69 -4.30 -12.33
CA LEU A 19 -12.73 -2.85 -12.19
C LEU A 19 -12.75 -2.20 -13.56
N ILE A 20 -13.77 -1.41 -13.84
CA ILE A 20 -13.87 -0.60 -15.05
C ILE A 20 -13.71 0.86 -14.68
N GLU A 21 -12.71 1.50 -15.27
CA GLU A 21 -12.52 2.95 -15.20
C GLU A 21 -13.23 3.65 -16.36
N LYS A 22 -14.00 4.68 -16.05
CA LYS A 22 -14.66 5.50 -17.06
C LYS A 22 -14.45 6.98 -16.75
N PRO A 23 -14.19 7.83 -17.78
CA PRO A 23 -14.15 9.27 -17.56
C PRO A 23 -15.54 9.78 -17.20
N LEU A 24 -15.61 10.72 -16.26
CA LEU A 24 -16.86 11.39 -15.90
C LEU A 24 -17.47 12.13 -17.10
N TRP A 25 -16.63 12.71 -17.95
CA TRP A 25 -17.06 13.54 -19.06
C TRP A 25 -16.29 13.20 -20.36
N PRO A 26 -16.65 12.06 -21.00
CA PRO A 26 -15.90 11.51 -22.14
C PRO A 26 -15.87 12.43 -23.38
N GLU A 27 -16.84 13.34 -23.52
CA GLU A 27 -16.88 14.30 -24.63
C GLU A 27 -15.76 15.37 -24.54
N PHE A 28 -15.23 15.63 -23.36
CA PHE A 28 -14.15 16.59 -23.13
C PHE A 28 -12.80 15.93 -22.93
N PHE A 29 -12.77 14.86 -22.13
CA PHE A 29 -11.54 14.13 -21.81
C PHE A 29 -11.81 12.63 -21.89
N ASP A 30 -11.19 11.96 -22.85
CA ASP A 30 -11.19 10.50 -22.88
C ASP A 30 -10.30 9.92 -21.76
N LEU A 31 -10.46 8.64 -21.51
CA LEU A 31 -9.73 7.96 -20.44
C LEU A 31 -8.21 8.04 -20.65
N GLU A 32 -7.75 7.91 -21.91
CA GLU A 32 -6.32 7.95 -22.21
C GLU A 32 -5.71 9.33 -21.89
N ALA A 33 -6.42 10.42 -22.20
CA ALA A 33 -5.98 11.77 -21.86
C ALA A 33 -5.92 11.98 -20.35
N LEU A 34 -6.91 11.48 -19.61
CA LEU A 34 -6.91 11.54 -18.14
C LEU A 34 -5.77 10.73 -17.53
N LEU A 35 -5.50 9.53 -18.03
CA LEU A 35 -4.40 8.69 -17.55
C LEU A 35 -3.03 9.32 -17.86
N ARG A 36 -2.86 9.97 -19.03
CA ARG A 36 -1.65 10.76 -19.34
C ARG A 36 -1.48 11.94 -18.37
N THR A 37 -2.56 12.64 -18.07
CA THR A 37 -2.55 13.74 -17.10
C THR A 37 -2.20 13.23 -15.71
N LYS A 38 -2.83 12.13 -15.28
CA LYS A 38 -2.52 11.44 -14.02
C LYS A 38 -1.04 11.07 -13.92
N ALA A 39 -0.44 10.59 -15.00
CA ALA A 39 0.98 10.22 -15.04
C ALA A 39 1.95 11.41 -15.04
N SER A 40 1.49 12.61 -15.42
CA SER A 40 2.33 13.81 -15.55
C SER A 40 2.38 14.71 -14.33
N MET A 41 1.62 14.39 -13.28
CA MET A 41 1.54 15.19 -12.05
C MET A 41 1.66 14.33 -10.80
N PRO A 42 2.07 14.92 -9.65
CA PRO A 42 2.09 14.25 -8.36
C PRO A 42 0.73 13.67 -7.97
N VAL A 43 0.73 12.53 -7.27
CA VAL A 43 -0.49 11.81 -6.88
C VAL A 43 -1.42 12.67 -6.04
N PHE A 44 -0.87 13.43 -5.09
CA PHE A 44 -1.69 14.30 -4.24
C PHE A 44 -2.43 15.40 -5.03
N GLN A 45 -1.79 15.95 -6.07
CA GLN A 45 -2.42 16.95 -6.93
C GLN A 45 -3.53 16.32 -7.79
N TRP A 46 -3.28 15.13 -8.33
CA TRP A 46 -4.29 14.35 -9.04
C TRP A 46 -5.50 14.09 -8.14
N ASN A 47 -5.27 13.56 -6.93
CA ASN A 47 -6.34 13.25 -5.99
C ASN A 47 -7.15 14.50 -5.60
N ALA A 48 -6.48 15.60 -5.29
CA ALA A 48 -7.14 16.85 -4.89
C ALA A 48 -7.92 17.50 -6.03
N GLN A 49 -7.29 17.63 -7.24
CA GLN A 49 -7.84 18.45 -8.31
C GLN A 49 -8.76 17.67 -9.25
N TYR A 50 -8.45 16.40 -9.52
CA TYR A 50 -9.18 15.58 -10.47
C TYR A 50 -10.12 14.57 -9.80
N GLN A 51 -9.74 13.99 -8.67
CA GLN A 51 -10.58 13.02 -7.96
C GLN A 51 -11.38 13.64 -6.82
N GLN A 52 -11.19 14.94 -6.55
CA GLN A 52 -11.88 15.69 -5.47
C GLN A 52 -11.68 15.06 -4.08
N LYS A 53 -10.54 14.44 -3.87
CA LYS A 53 -10.10 13.83 -2.61
C LYS A 53 -8.88 14.56 -2.06
N PRO A 54 -9.03 15.82 -1.57
CA PRO A 54 -7.91 16.56 -0.99
C PRO A 54 -7.50 15.92 0.34
N THR A 55 -6.20 15.76 0.54
CA THR A 55 -5.64 15.32 1.82
C THR A 55 -5.55 16.53 2.74
N ALA A 56 -6.15 16.48 3.92
CA ALA A 56 -5.99 17.51 4.94
C ALA A 56 -4.64 17.33 5.65
N GLU A 57 -3.58 17.95 5.15
CA GLU A 57 -2.20 17.81 5.69
C GLU A 57 -2.08 18.13 7.18
N GLU A 58 -2.86 19.08 7.68
CA GLU A 58 -2.84 19.47 9.10
C GLU A 58 -3.40 18.39 10.04
N ALA A 59 -4.29 17.52 9.52
CA ALA A 59 -4.94 16.46 10.30
C ALA A 59 -4.29 15.07 10.06
N SER A 60 -3.30 15.00 9.21
CA SER A 60 -2.58 13.76 8.88
C SER A 60 -1.71 13.29 10.04
N ILE A 61 -1.79 12.00 10.38
CA ILE A 61 -0.97 11.38 11.44
C ILE A 61 0.49 11.26 10.98
N VAL A 62 0.68 10.87 9.72
CA VAL A 62 1.99 10.74 9.08
C VAL A 62 2.03 11.71 7.91
N LYS A 63 2.97 12.65 7.96
CA LYS A 63 3.09 13.65 6.92
C LYS A 63 3.96 13.14 5.79
N ARG A 64 3.55 13.49 4.56
CA ARG A 64 4.30 13.21 3.33
C ARG A 64 5.74 13.72 3.40
N GLU A 65 5.97 14.89 3.92
CA GLU A 65 7.28 15.51 4.05
C GLU A 65 8.26 14.80 5.02
N TRP A 66 7.77 13.80 5.78
CA TRP A 66 8.62 13.02 6.70
C TRP A 66 9.32 11.86 6.01
N TRP A 67 8.90 11.49 4.81
CA TRP A 67 9.53 10.45 4.01
C TRP A 67 10.76 10.97 3.31
N ASN A 68 11.80 10.14 3.23
CA ASN A 68 12.97 10.42 2.41
C ASN A 68 12.81 9.71 1.07
N GLU A 69 13.33 10.35 0.02
CA GLU A 69 13.33 9.78 -1.32
C GLU A 69 14.69 9.13 -1.63
N TRP A 70 14.63 7.90 -2.15
CA TRP A 70 15.79 7.18 -2.64
C TRP A 70 15.96 7.43 -4.12
N GLU A 71 16.97 8.24 -4.49
CA GLU A 71 17.17 8.70 -5.87
C GLU A 71 17.88 7.70 -6.78
N LYS A 72 18.49 6.65 -6.20
CA LYS A 72 19.24 5.66 -6.97
C LYS A 72 18.32 4.58 -7.53
N GLU A 73 18.60 4.08 -8.73
CA GLU A 73 17.85 2.98 -9.35
C GLU A 73 17.89 1.69 -8.53
N THR A 74 19.04 1.42 -7.89
CA THR A 74 19.23 0.24 -7.06
C THR A 74 18.99 0.58 -5.59
N PRO A 75 18.19 -0.20 -4.87
CA PRO A 75 18.01 0.00 -3.44
C PRO A 75 19.32 -0.19 -2.67
N PRO A 76 19.42 0.32 -1.43
CA PRO A 76 20.59 0.08 -0.59
C PRO A 76 20.75 -1.42 -0.28
N ALA A 77 21.96 -1.85 0.06
CA ALA A 77 22.16 -3.18 0.60
C ALA A 77 21.44 -3.31 1.94
N CYS A 78 20.41 -4.14 1.98
CA CYS A 78 19.61 -4.37 3.17
C CYS A 78 20.19 -5.51 3.99
N GLU A 79 20.29 -5.33 5.31
CA GLU A 79 20.74 -6.39 6.25
C GLU A 79 19.57 -7.29 6.65
N TYR A 80 18.35 -6.82 6.50
CA TYR A 80 17.15 -7.56 6.85
C TYR A 80 15.99 -7.18 5.91
N ILE A 81 15.25 -8.16 5.41
CA ILE A 81 14.09 -7.95 4.55
C ILE A 81 12.83 -8.49 5.23
N ILE A 82 11.81 -7.65 5.27
CA ILE A 82 10.52 -7.95 5.88
C ILE A 82 9.45 -7.87 4.80
N MET A 83 8.63 -8.90 4.68
CA MET A 83 7.40 -8.88 3.90
C MET A 83 6.19 -8.89 4.82
N SER A 84 5.17 -8.13 4.45
CA SER A 84 3.88 -8.10 5.15
C SER A 84 2.74 -8.27 4.16
N LEU A 85 1.81 -9.16 4.47
CA LEU A 85 0.65 -9.47 3.65
C LEU A 85 -0.64 -9.31 4.47
N ASP A 86 -1.51 -8.43 4.00
CA ASP A 86 -2.92 -8.37 4.38
C ASP A 86 -3.77 -8.95 3.25
N ALA A 87 -4.38 -10.10 3.50
CA ALA A 87 -5.15 -10.83 2.51
C ALA A 87 -6.63 -10.47 2.60
N ALA A 88 -7.24 -10.11 1.47
CA ALA A 88 -8.66 -9.81 1.37
C ALA A 88 -9.56 -10.91 1.96
N ALA A 89 -10.73 -10.51 2.47
CA ALA A 89 -11.73 -11.45 2.98
C ALA A 89 -12.35 -12.28 1.86
N GLU A 90 -12.70 -13.57 2.16
CA GLU A 90 -13.24 -14.50 1.17
C GLU A 90 -14.57 -14.04 0.55
N ARG A 91 -14.68 -14.28 -0.74
CA ARG A 91 -15.83 -14.55 -1.65
C ARG A 91 -17.10 -13.67 -1.61
N HIS A 92 -17.42 -12.92 -0.58
CA HIS A 92 -18.69 -12.19 -0.54
C HIS A 92 -18.54 -10.66 -0.63
N ASN A 93 -17.32 -10.13 -0.44
CA ASN A 93 -16.96 -8.75 -0.73
C ASN A 93 -15.80 -8.72 -1.73
N ARG A 94 -16.14 -8.75 -3.02
CA ARG A 94 -15.19 -8.56 -4.13
C ARG A 94 -14.51 -7.18 -4.11
N ALA A 95 -14.84 -6.37 -3.12
CA ALA A 95 -14.35 -5.01 -2.96
C ALA A 95 -13.00 -4.90 -2.22
N ASP A 96 -12.61 -5.91 -1.42
CA ASP A 96 -11.41 -5.81 -0.59
C ASP A 96 -10.13 -6.10 -1.40
N PHE A 97 -9.12 -5.27 -1.22
CA PHE A 97 -7.80 -5.46 -1.82
C PHE A 97 -6.95 -6.38 -0.95
N THR A 98 -6.13 -7.19 -1.62
CA THR A 98 -4.96 -7.81 -1.03
C THR A 98 -3.80 -6.84 -1.15
N ALA A 99 -3.12 -6.57 -0.03
CA ALA A 99 -1.94 -5.72 0.01
C ALA A 99 -0.72 -6.53 0.48
N LEU A 100 0.36 -6.45 -0.30
CA LEU A 100 1.65 -7.02 0.04
C LEU A 100 2.70 -5.93 -0.05
N THR A 101 3.47 -5.74 1.03
CA THR A 101 4.57 -4.78 1.07
C THR A 101 5.87 -5.47 1.45
N THR A 102 6.97 -5.04 0.82
CA THR A 102 8.32 -5.52 1.12
C THR A 102 9.18 -4.36 1.58
N TRP A 103 9.81 -4.52 2.72
CA TRP A 103 10.62 -3.50 3.38
C TRP A 103 12.03 -4.02 3.63
N GLY A 104 13.02 -3.16 3.41
CA GLY A 104 14.41 -3.44 3.72
C GLY A 104 14.89 -2.61 4.91
N VAL A 105 15.68 -3.21 5.78
CA VAL A 105 16.41 -2.52 6.86
C VAL A 105 17.86 -2.37 6.41
N PHE A 106 18.36 -1.14 6.39
CA PHE A 106 19.72 -0.84 5.96
C PHE A 106 20.42 0.15 6.90
N LEU A 107 21.74 0.05 6.98
CA LEU A 107 22.53 1.01 7.70
C LEU A 107 22.77 2.24 6.83
N ASN A 108 22.27 3.40 7.27
CA ASN A 108 22.59 4.66 6.61
C ASN A 108 23.98 5.12 7.06
N GLU A 109 24.94 5.11 6.13
CA GLU A 109 26.35 5.44 6.41
C GLU A 109 26.55 6.89 6.88
N GLU A 110 25.70 7.82 6.42
CA GLU A 110 25.80 9.23 6.79
C GLU A 110 25.41 9.48 8.25
N THR A 111 24.36 8.81 8.71
CA THR A 111 23.84 8.98 10.07
C THR A 111 24.32 7.90 11.04
N SER A 112 24.93 6.82 10.54
CA SER A 112 25.29 5.61 11.29
C SER A 112 24.08 5.02 12.05
N ALA A 113 22.89 5.18 11.50
CA ALA A 113 21.63 4.68 12.05
C ALA A 113 20.96 3.72 11.10
N TYR A 114 20.24 2.74 11.65
CA TYR A 114 19.39 1.88 10.85
C TYR A 114 18.17 2.64 10.34
N ASN A 115 17.92 2.49 9.06
CA ASN A 115 16.77 3.07 8.37
C ASN A 115 15.98 1.96 7.68
N ILE A 116 14.75 2.23 7.30
CA ILE A 116 13.91 1.31 6.53
C ILE A 116 13.58 1.90 5.17
N ILE A 117 13.52 1.06 4.16
CA ILE A 117 13.13 1.45 2.80
C ILE A 117 12.02 0.55 2.28
N LEU A 118 11.01 1.14 1.66
CA LEU A 118 10.00 0.40 0.92
C LEU A 118 10.62 -0.11 -0.38
N LEU A 119 10.70 -1.43 -0.53
CA LEU A 119 11.30 -2.10 -1.69
C LEU A 119 10.28 -2.46 -2.75
N ASN A 120 9.08 -2.87 -2.32
CA ASN A 120 7.95 -3.20 -3.21
C ASN A 120 6.62 -3.01 -2.51
N SER A 121 5.58 -2.72 -3.29
CA SER A 121 4.19 -2.68 -2.83
C SER A 121 3.26 -3.16 -3.94
N ILE A 122 2.43 -4.13 -3.63
CA ILE A 122 1.44 -4.71 -4.52
C ILE A 122 0.08 -4.58 -3.84
N LYS A 123 -0.86 -3.95 -4.52
CA LYS A 123 -2.25 -3.81 -4.08
C LYS A 123 -3.16 -4.21 -5.23
N GLN A 124 -3.83 -5.34 -5.07
CA GLN A 124 -4.68 -5.89 -6.14
C GLN A 124 -5.81 -6.74 -5.60
N ARG A 125 -6.86 -6.89 -6.39
CA ARG A 125 -7.98 -7.81 -6.11
C ARG A 125 -7.69 -9.13 -6.79
N ILE A 126 -7.46 -10.16 -6.01
CA ILE A 126 -7.10 -11.50 -6.49
C ILE A 126 -7.82 -12.59 -5.72
N GLU A 127 -8.01 -13.71 -6.37
CA GLU A 127 -8.53 -14.91 -5.71
C GLU A 127 -7.45 -15.66 -4.93
N PHE A 128 -7.88 -16.57 -4.05
CA PHE A 128 -6.95 -17.28 -3.15
C PHE A 128 -5.84 -18.07 -3.89
N HIS A 129 -6.11 -18.64 -5.07
CA HIS A 129 -5.06 -19.34 -5.81
C HIS A 129 -4.00 -18.39 -6.37
N GLU A 130 -4.41 -17.23 -6.88
CA GLU A 130 -3.52 -16.16 -7.34
C GLU A 130 -2.74 -15.55 -6.18
N LEU A 131 -3.39 -15.37 -5.00
CA LEU A 131 -2.74 -14.93 -3.77
C LEU A 131 -1.58 -15.85 -3.38
N LYS A 132 -1.78 -17.18 -3.50
CA LYS A 132 -0.72 -18.14 -3.21
C LYS A 132 0.44 -18.03 -4.19
N GLU A 133 0.14 -17.93 -5.48
CA GLU A 133 1.16 -17.77 -6.53
C GLU A 133 1.94 -16.46 -6.33
N LEU A 134 1.25 -15.36 -6.07
CA LEU A 134 1.85 -14.07 -5.76
C LEU A 134 2.78 -14.16 -4.54
N ALA A 135 2.29 -14.67 -3.42
CA ALA A 135 3.07 -14.78 -2.20
C ALA A 135 4.34 -15.64 -2.38
N MET A 136 4.25 -16.71 -3.18
CA MET A 136 5.38 -17.58 -3.48
C MET A 136 6.38 -16.92 -4.43
N SER A 137 5.90 -16.20 -5.45
CA SER A 137 6.76 -15.46 -6.38
C SER A 137 7.54 -14.38 -5.65
N GLU A 138 6.84 -13.53 -4.89
CA GLU A 138 7.46 -12.45 -4.12
C GLU A 138 8.43 -12.98 -3.06
N TYR A 139 8.09 -14.10 -2.42
CA TYR A 139 9.00 -14.76 -1.50
C TYR A 139 10.30 -15.22 -2.18
N ALA A 140 10.20 -15.77 -3.38
CA ALA A 140 11.36 -16.23 -4.14
C ALA A 140 12.22 -15.07 -4.67
N ASP A 141 11.58 -13.95 -5.04
CA ASP A 141 12.26 -12.77 -5.58
C ASP A 141 13.00 -11.97 -4.49
N TRP A 142 12.42 -11.88 -3.30
CA TRP A 142 12.96 -11.06 -2.21
C TRP A 142 13.70 -11.84 -1.13
N GLU A 143 13.51 -13.15 -1.03
CA GLU A 143 14.10 -14.03 0.00
C GLU A 143 14.03 -13.41 1.42
N PRO A 144 12.82 -13.01 1.90
CA PRO A 144 12.69 -12.22 3.12
C PRO A 144 13.12 -13.00 4.36
N ASP A 145 13.78 -12.32 5.28
CA ASP A 145 14.13 -12.85 6.61
C ASP A 145 12.90 -13.06 7.49
N SER A 146 11.86 -12.27 7.25
CA SER A 146 10.57 -12.40 7.93
C SER A 146 9.43 -12.15 6.97
N PHE A 147 8.49 -13.08 6.90
CA PHE A 147 7.23 -12.91 6.18
C PHE A 147 6.07 -12.95 7.17
N ILE A 148 5.37 -11.83 7.29
CA ILE A 148 4.26 -11.64 8.24
C ILE A 148 2.96 -11.70 7.46
N VAL A 149 2.03 -12.55 7.90
CA VAL A 149 0.69 -12.68 7.30
C VAL A 149 -0.36 -12.34 8.34
N GLU A 150 -1.26 -11.40 8.04
CA GLU A 150 -2.38 -11.09 8.93
C GLU A 150 -3.32 -12.29 9.02
N LYS A 151 -3.60 -12.72 10.26
CA LYS A 151 -4.50 -13.86 10.53
C LYS A 151 -5.96 -13.45 10.40
N LYS A 152 -6.38 -13.21 9.19
CA LYS A 152 -7.75 -12.84 8.85
C LYS A 152 -8.13 -13.56 7.56
N SER A 153 -9.32 -14.15 7.52
CA SER A 153 -9.88 -14.76 6.30
C SER A 153 -8.92 -15.69 5.54
N SER A 154 -8.60 -15.38 4.29
CA SER A 154 -7.70 -16.15 3.42
C SER A 154 -6.26 -16.19 3.91
N GLY A 155 -5.81 -15.22 4.71
CA GLY A 155 -4.48 -15.22 5.32
C GLY A 155 -4.22 -16.42 6.22
N VAL A 156 -5.24 -16.96 6.90
CA VAL A 156 -5.09 -18.17 7.74
C VAL A 156 -4.74 -19.40 6.88
N ALA A 157 -5.44 -19.58 5.77
CA ALA A 157 -5.20 -20.72 4.88
C ALA A 157 -3.83 -20.60 4.20
N LEU A 158 -3.47 -19.40 3.75
CA LEU A 158 -2.17 -19.11 3.16
C LEU A 158 -1.03 -19.38 4.15
N TYR A 159 -1.14 -18.86 5.36
CA TYR A 159 -0.16 -19.08 6.42
C TYR A 159 0.08 -20.58 6.68
N GLN A 160 -0.99 -21.38 6.79
CA GLN A 160 -0.89 -22.82 6.99
C GLN A 160 -0.20 -23.53 5.83
N GLU A 161 -0.53 -23.15 4.60
CA GLU A 161 0.06 -23.71 3.39
C GLU A 161 1.56 -23.39 3.31
N MET A 162 1.95 -22.14 3.48
CA MET A 162 3.34 -21.72 3.44
C MET A 162 4.17 -22.39 4.55
N ARG A 163 3.63 -22.54 5.75
CA ARG A 163 4.29 -23.29 6.84
C ARG A 163 4.50 -24.77 6.51
N ARG A 164 3.54 -25.42 5.87
CA ARG A 164 3.69 -26.80 5.39
C ARG A 164 4.81 -26.95 4.37
N MET A 165 5.04 -25.90 3.57
CA MET A 165 6.14 -25.84 2.60
C MET A 165 7.49 -25.54 3.23
N GLY A 166 7.55 -25.31 4.55
CA GLY A 166 8.78 -25.03 5.28
C GLY A 166 9.26 -23.59 5.23
N LEU A 167 8.40 -22.66 4.78
CA LEU A 167 8.74 -21.25 4.70
C LEU A 167 8.67 -20.56 6.09
N PRO A 168 9.57 -19.62 6.41
CA PRO A 168 9.63 -18.92 7.69
C PRO A 168 8.55 -17.83 7.76
N VAL A 169 7.28 -18.23 7.81
CA VAL A 169 6.13 -17.33 7.87
C VAL A 169 5.66 -17.17 9.30
N SER A 170 5.38 -15.93 9.71
CA SER A 170 4.81 -15.56 11.00
C SER A 170 3.37 -15.10 10.84
N GLU A 171 2.49 -15.48 11.76
CA GLU A 171 1.14 -14.92 11.79
C GLU A 171 1.08 -13.66 12.66
N TYR A 172 0.36 -12.67 12.18
CA TYR A 172 -0.01 -11.49 12.97
C TYR A 172 -1.52 -11.50 13.21
N THR A 173 -1.91 -11.40 14.47
CA THR A 173 -3.32 -11.28 14.86
C THR A 173 -3.52 -9.92 15.51
N PRO A 174 -4.28 -9.00 14.88
CA PRO A 174 -4.66 -7.75 15.52
C PRO A 174 -5.46 -8.06 16.79
N HIS A 175 -4.96 -7.63 17.94
CA HIS A 175 -5.67 -7.83 19.23
C HIS A 175 -6.57 -6.63 19.48
N ARG A 176 -7.68 -6.86 20.23
CA ARG A 176 -8.52 -5.75 20.71
C ARG A 176 -7.73 -4.72 21.54
N GLY A 177 -6.58 -5.10 22.10
CA GLY A 177 -5.68 -4.24 22.85
C GLY A 177 -4.63 -3.50 22.01
N SER A 178 -4.43 -3.85 20.73
CA SER A 178 -3.52 -3.13 19.83
C SER A 178 -4.16 -1.85 19.24
N GLY A 179 -5.41 -1.57 19.58
CA GLY A 179 -6.17 -0.46 19.01
C GLY A 179 -6.68 -0.73 17.60
N ASP A 180 -7.39 0.23 17.07
CA ASP A 180 -7.79 0.27 15.67
C ASP A 180 -6.58 0.63 14.75
N LYS A 181 -6.78 0.71 13.45
CA LYS A 181 -5.76 1.13 12.48
C LYS A 181 -5.10 2.47 12.88
N LEU A 182 -5.89 3.40 13.39
CA LEU A 182 -5.43 4.71 13.86
C LEU A 182 -4.39 4.59 14.98
N ALA A 183 -4.66 3.78 16.00
CA ALA A 183 -3.73 3.58 17.12
C ALA A 183 -2.44 2.88 16.67
N ARG A 184 -2.52 1.94 15.73
CA ARG A 184 -1.34 1.26 15.16
C ARG A 184 -0.47 2.22 14.36
N LEU A 185 -1.08 3.07 13.53
CA LEU A 185 -0.33 4.08 12.76
C LEU A 185 0.33 5.10 13.70
N ASN A 186 -0.37 5.56 14.73
CA ASN A 186 0.22 6.44 15.74
C ASN A 186 1.43 5.80 16.45
N ALA A 187 1.39 4.49 16.70
CA ALA A 187 2.50 3.78 17.36
C ALA A 187 3.80 3.76 16.53
N VAL A 188 3.70 3.89 15.22
CA VAL A 188 4.87 3.90 14.30
C VAL A 188 5.16 5.27 13.71
N SER A 189 4.29 6.27 13.92
CA SER A 189 4.42 7.61 13.34
C SER A 189 5.73 8.30 13.72
N ASP A 190 6.25 8.06 14.92
CA ASP A 190 7.52 8.64 15.38
C ASP A 190 8.73 8.14 14.56
N ILE A 191 8.68 6.93 14.02
CA ILE A 191 9.73 6.37 13.15
C ILE A 191 9.78 7.16 11.84
N VAL A 192 8.60 7.44 11.26
CA VAL A 192 8.49 8.22 10.03
C VAL A 192 8.86 9.69 10.29
N ALA A 193 8.36 10.27 11.40
CA ALA A 193 8.66 11.64 11.80
C ALA A 193 10.16 11.87 12.06
N SER A 194 10.87 10.83 12.51
CA SER A 194 12.32 10.84 12.68
C SER A 194 13.11 10.72 11.37
N ARG A 195 12.42 10.72 10.22
CA ARG A 195 13.01 10.57 8.88
C ARG A 195 13.85 9.30 8.71
N LEU A 196 13.41 8.21 9.31
CA LEU A 196 14.07 6.91 9.17
C LEU A 196 13.47 6.08 8.02
N CYS A 197 12.36 6.55 7.42
CA CYS A 197 11.67 5.85 6.36
C CYS A 197 12.01 6.44 4.99
N TRP A 198 12.29 5.54 4.04
CA TRP A 198 12.69 5.85 2.67
C TRP A 198 11.75 5.18 1.67
N VAL A 199 11.55 5.83 0.55
CA VAL A 199 10.78 5.29 -0.58
C VAL A 199 11.54 5.55 -1.89
N PRO A 200 11.47 4.64 -2.88
CA PRO A 200 12.07 4.89 -4.19
C PRO A 200 11.27 5.98 -4.93
N GLN A 201 11.95 6.72 -5.81
CA GLN A 201 11.31 7.71 -6.68
C GLN A 201 10.50 7.02 -7.80
N THR A 202 9.43 6.35 -7.42
CA THR A 202 8.52 5.67 -8.34
C THR A 202 7.08 6.03 -8.04
N ARG A 203 6.23 5.98 -9.06
CA ARG A 203 4.83 6.33 -8.89
C ARG A 203 4.09 5.44 -7.89
N TRP A 204 4.35 4.15 -7.90
CA TRP A 204 3.71 3.22 -6.97
C TRP A 204 4.10 3.52 -5.51
N ALA A 205 5.35 3.95 -5.26
CA ALA A 205 5.79 4.33 -3.92
C ALA A 205 5.15 5.66 -3.47
N GLU A 206 4.98 6.61 -4.40
CA GLU A 206 4.23 7.84 -4.14
C GLU A 206 2.77 7.53 -3.76
N GLU A 207 2.13 6.56 -4.43
CA GLU A 207 0.76 6.13 -4.10
C GLU A 207 0.66 5.56 -2.68
N VAL A 208 1.66 4.80 -2.21
CA VAL A 208 1.74 4.31 -0.82
C VAL A 208 1.86 5.46 0.17
N VAL A 209 2.76 6.41 -0.10
CA VAL A 209 2.94 7.60 0.76
C VAL A 209 1.64 8.41 0.87
N GLU A 210 0.95 8.61 -0.26
CA GLU A 210 -0.31 9.34 -0.29
C GLU A 210 -1.42 8.61 0.49
N GLU A 211 -1.51 7.29 0.39
CA GLU A 211 -2.49 6.50 1.15
C GLU A 211 -2.25 6.61 2.66
N ILE A 212 -0.99 6.48 3.10
CA ILE A 212 -0.62 6.61 4.51
C ILE A 212 -0.85 8.05 5.00
N ALA A 213 -0.46 9.05 4.22
CA ALA A 213 -0.66 10.46 4.57
C ALA A 213 -2.14 10.86 4.57
N GLY A 214 -2.96 10.23 3.74
CA GLY A 214 -4.41 10.47 3.67
C GLY A 214 -5.23 9.83 4.78
N PHE A 215 -4.68 8.85 5.48
CA PHE A 215 -5.39 8.16 6.55
C PHE A 215 -5.60 9.07 7.79
N PRO A 216 -6.77 9.07 8.46
CA PRO A 216 -7.94 8.19 8.27
C PRO A 216 -9.04 8.77 7.35
N PHE A 217 -8.76 9.77 6.55
CA PHE A 217 -9.77 10.52 5.81
C PHE A 217 -10.03 10.00 4.39
N MET A 218 -9.18 9.11 3.88
CA MET A 218 -9.38 8.49 2.57
C MET A 218 -10.30 7.27 2.64
N SER A 219 -11.02 7.02 1.55
CA SER A 219 -12.00 5.93 1.46
C SER A 219 -11.41 4.53 1.36
N ASN A 220 -10.13 4.41 0.96
CA ASN A 220 -9.39 3.15 0.85
C ASN A 220 -8.16 3.22 1.76
N ASP A 221 -8.11 2.36 2.77
CA ASP A 221 -7.09 2.32 3.82
C ASP A 221 -6.48 0.91 3.97
N ASP A 222 -6.20 0.25 2.83
CA ASP A 222 -5.81 -1.16 2.76
C ASP A 222 -4.29 -1.41 2.79
N LEU A 223 -3.45 -0.36 2.75
CA LEU A 223 -1.98 -0.45 2.82
C LEU A 223 -1.44 -0.26 4.23
#